data_93cef64a1af49128c4ef84c14ed755a8
#
_entry.id   93cef64a1af49128c4ef84c14ed755a8
#
_cell.length_a   1.000
_cell.length_b   1.000
_cell.length_c   1.000
_cell.angle_alpha   90.00
_cell.angle_beta   90.00
_cell.angle_gamma   90.00
#
_symmetry.space_group_name_H-M   'P 1'
#
loop_
_entity.id
_entity.type
_entity.pdbx_description
1 polymer ?
#
loop_
_entity_poly.entity_id
_entity_poly.type
_entity_poly.pdbx_seq_one_letter_code
_entity_poly.pdbx_strand_id
1 'polypeptide(L)'
;MPVSAEIEVFGVRDALKELGKIDKTLRFKAVSKIKGASSGMVAVARSQYPDNSQLQDVMPGWSTKGRLGYDKKKVDQGVQVQVGGRSVGNSYAVVTIIQKNAGGALFDIAGLRKGAQGVSGTDRLGRVRKPEQSDAFLDNLNAAFGEAQRGMWRKIRVIREMADKELMSALEEVAAQVNRKLVA
;
A
#
# COMPACT_ATOMS: atom_id res chain seq x y z
N MET A 1 -3.52 2.76 -11.78
CA MET A 1 -3.24 3.72 -10.69
C MET A 1 -2.68 2.91 -9.53
N PRO A 2 -1.67 3.37 -8.81
CA PRO A 2 -1.24 2.71 -7.60
C PRO A 2 -2.32 2.85 -6.52
N VAL A 3 -2.51 1.80 -5.75
CA VAL A 3 -3.36 1.83 -4.56
C VAL A 3 -2.46 2.21 -3.38
N SER A 4 -2.83 3.22 -2.61
CA SER A 4 -2.05 3.72 -1.49
C SER A 4 -2.87 3.76 -0.21
N ALA A 5 -2.27 3.34 0.88
CA ALA A 5 -2.75 3.58 2.24
C ALA A 5 -1.87 4.66 2.86
N GLU A 6 -2.47 5.74 3.30
CA GLU A 6 -1.77 6.84 3.94
C GLU A 6 -1.91 6.74 5.45
N ILE A 7 -0.78 6.81 6.14
CA ILE A 7 -0.71 6.84 7.60
C ILE A 7 -0.17 8.20 7.97
N GLU A 8 -1.01 8.99 8.63
CA GLU A 8 -0.67 10.32 9.10
C GLU A 8 -0.29 10.25 10.59
N VAL A 9 0.93 10.73 10.89
CA VAL A 9 1.37 10.93 12.27
C VAL A 9 1.66 12.42 12.44
N PHE A 10 0.90 13.07 13.31
CA PHE A 10 0.99 14.51 13.51
C PHE A 10 2.37 14.94 14.02
N GLY A 11 2.85 16.07 13.53
CA GLY A 11 4.08 16.70 13.98
C GLY A 11 5.40 16.15 13.41
N VAL A 12 5.41 14.94 12.85
CA VAL A 12 6.65 14.32 12.35
C VAL A 12 7.26 15.08 11.17
N ARG A 13 6.43 15.62 10.30
CA ARG A 13 6.91 16.43 9.17
C ARG A 13 7.63 17.67 9.59
N ASP A 14 7.04 18.41 10.54
CA ASP A 14 7.62 19.66 11.01
C ASP A 14 8.91 19.38 11.77
N ALA A 15 8.94 18.33 12.58
CA ALA A 15 10.15 17.85 13.22
C ALA A 15 11.25 17.48 12.19
N LEU A 16 10.93 16.74 11.13
CA LEU A 16 11.87 16.40 10.06
C LEU A 16 12.33 17.62 9.25
N LYS A 17 11.47 18.63 9.10
CA LYS A 17 11.80 19.89 8.44
C LYS A 17 12.77 20.72 9.29
N GLU A 18 12.50 20.87 10.57
CA GLU A 18 13.37 21.55 11.52
C GLU A 18 14.72 20.83 11.68
N LEU A 19 14.71 19.50 11.80
CA LEU A 19 15.94 18.70 11.77
C LEU A 19 16.77 18.94 10.50
N GLY A 20 16.12 19.08 9.35
CA GLY A 20 16.80 19.37 8.09
C GLY A 20 17.44 20.75 8.01
N LYS A 21 16.96 21.72 8.81
CA LYS A 21 17.59 23.04 8.96
C LYS A 21 18.82 22.99 9.86
N ILE A 22 18.78 22.15 10.90
CA ILE A 22 19.86 22.00 11.88
C ILE A 22 20.98 21.11 11.28
N ASP A 23 20.63 19.93 10.79
CA ASP A 23 21.60 18.98 10.22
C ASP A 23 20.91 18.03 9.21
N LYS A 24 21.32 18.13 7.96
CA LYS A 24 20.82 17.26 6.88
C LYS A 24 21.09 15.77 7.16
N THR A 25 22.22 15.45 7.81
CA THR A 25 22.60 14.08 8.13
C THR A 25 21.65 13.45 9.14
N LEU A 26 21.20 14.22 10.14
CA LEU A 26 20.21 13.78 11.13
C LEU A 26 18.86 13.51 10.49
N ARG A 27 18.45 14.36 9.54
CA ARG A 27 17.23 14.12 8.77
C ARG A 27 17.31 12.83 7.98
N PHE A 28 18.41 12.54 7.30
CA PHE A 28 18.58 11.27 6.56
C PHE A 28 18.55 10.06 7.49
N LYS A 29 19.21 10.14 8.64
CA LYS A 29 19.17 9.08 9.67
C LYS A 29 17.74 8.84 10.17
N ALA A 30 16.99 9.91 10.46
CA ALA A 30 15.59 9.81 10.88
C ALA A 30 14.73 9.11 9.82
N VAL A 31 14.83 9.53 8.55
CA VAL A 31 14.10 8.90 7.44
C VAL A 31 14.50 7.43 7.28
N SER A 32 15.77 7.09 7.42
CA SER A 32 16.25 5.70 7.35
C SER A 32 15.68 4.85 8.49
N LYS A 33 15.65 5.37 9.71
CA LYS A 33 15.04 4.67 10.86
C LYS A 33 13.54 4.46 10.67
N ILE A 34 12.81 5.48 10.22
CA ILE A 34 11.38 5.38 9.91
C ILE A 34 11.14 4.28 8.84
N LYS A 35 11.97 4.23 7.79
CA LYS A 35 11.89 3.18 6.78
C LYS A 35 12.16 1.78 7.36
N GLY A 36 13.16 1.66 8.23
CA GLY A 36 13.47 0.42 8.92
C GLY A 36 12.30 -0.06 9.79
N ALA A 37 11.77 0.84 10.62
CA ALA A 37 10.60 0.59 11.45
C ALA A 37 9.37 0.16 10.63
N SER A 38 9.21 0.70 9.42
CA SER A 38 8.10 0.35 8.54
C SER A 38 8.19 -1.04 7.90
N SER A 39 9.26 -1.79 8.10
CA SER A 39 9.46 -3.12 7.48
C SER A 39 8.43 -4.16 7.94
N GLY A 40 8.08 -4.15 9.23
CA GLY A 40 7.04 -5.00 9.81
C GLY A 40 5.67 -4.75 9.17
N MET A 41 5.32 -3.49 8.95
CA MET A 41 4.09 -3.09 8.28
C MET A 41 4.02 -3.61 6.84
N VAL A 42 5.13 -3.54 6.11
CA VAL A 42 5.23 -4.09 4.75
C VAL A 42 5.04 -5.60 4.75
N ALA A 43 5.63 -6.31 5.72
CA ALA A 43 5.46 -7.75 5.85
C ALA A 43 3.99 -8.12 6.10
N VAL A 44 3.30 -7.42 7.01
CA VAL A 44 1.86 -7.61 7.26
C VAL A 44 1.04 -7.32 6.01
N ALA A 45 1.35 -6.25 5.27
CA ALA A 45 0.63 -5.91 4.04
C ALA A 45 0.84 -6.99 2.95
N ARG A 46 2.06 -7.50 2.79
CA ARG A 46 2.39 -8.57 1.82
C ARG A 46 1.71 -9.90 2.13
N SER A 47 1.59 -10.25 3.41
CA SER A 47 0.95 -11.51 3.82
C SER A 47 -0.55 -11.58 3.50
N GLN A 48 -1.16 -10.45 3.13
CA GLN A 48 -2.58 -10.42 2.76
C GLN A 48 -2.84 -10.79 1.29
N TYR A 49 -1.80 -10.89 0.47
CA TYR A 49 -1.93 -11.29 -0.92
C TYR A 49 -1.78 -12.81 -1.05
N PRO A 50 -2.71 -13.51 -1.74
CA PRO A 50 -2.66 -14.96 -1.89
C PRO A 50 -1.47 -15.40 -2.75
N ASP A 51 -1.05 -16.64 -2.59
CA ASP A 51 -0.07 -17.26 -3.46
C ASP A 51 -0.66 -17.51 -4.87
N ASN A 52 0.22 -17.68 -5.86
CA ASN A 52 -0.19 -17.91 -7.24
C ASN A 52 -1.10 -19.15 -7.38
N SER A 53 -0.82 -20.24 -6.66
CA SER A 53 -1.63 -21.45 -6.65
C SER A 53 -3.05 -21.17 -6.13
N GLN A 54 -3.15 -20.54 -4.96
CA GLN A 54 -4.43 -20.20 -4.35
C GLN A 54 -5.29 -19.32 -5.25
N LEU A 55 -4.66 -18.36 -5.95
CA LEU A 55 -5.40 -17.50 -6.87
C LEU A 55 -5.80 -18.25 -8.16
N GLN A 56 -4.93 -19.11 -8.69
CA GLN A 56 -5.21 -19.88 -9.89
C GLN A 56 -6.29 -20.93 -9.68
N ASP A 57 -6.39 -21.53 -8.49
CA ASP A 57 -7.47 -22.46 -8.13
C ASP A 57 -8.85 -21.80 -8.22
N VAL A 58 -8.93 -20.50 -7.85
CA VAL A 58 -10.18 -19.73 -7.88
C VAL A 58 -10.38 -19.03 -9.22
N MET A 59 -9.29 -18.57 -9.83
CA MET A 59 -9.26 -17.73 -11.02
C MET A 59 -8.31 -18.29 -12.08
N PRO A 60 -8.60 -19.47 -12.65
CA PRO A 60 -7.70 -20.16 -13.60
C PRO A 60 -7.41 -19.34 -14.87
N GLY A 61 -8.27 -18.37 -15.20
CA GLY A 61 -8.07 -17.46 -16.34
C GLY A 61 -7.24 -16.21 -16.03
N TRP A 62 -6.88 -15.95 -14.77
CA TRP A 62 -6.07 -14.77 -14.46
C TRP A 62 -4.59 -15.04 -14.74
N SER A 63 -4.10 -14.41 -15.79
CA SER A 63 -2.72 -14.60 -16.25
C SER A 63 -1.70 -14.12 -15.20
N THR A 64 -0.59 -14.83 -15.09
CA THR A 64 0.61 -14.38 -14.34
C THR A 64 1.47 -13.40 -15.16
N LYS A 65 1.17 -13.27 -16.47
CA LYS A 65 1.91 -12.45 -17.43
C LYS A 65 1.13 -11.19 -17.80
N GLY A 66 1.86 -10.20 -18.31
CA GLY A 66 1.28 -8.93 -18.75
C GLY A 66 1.10 -7.91 -17.64
N ARG A 67 0.59 -6.73 -18.02
CA ARG A 67 0.49 -5.56 -17.13
C ARG A 67 -0.46 -5.77 -15.93
N LEU A 68 -1.56 -6.49 -16.15
CA LEU A 68 -2.56 -6.79 -15.12
C LEU A 68 -2.42 -8.21 -14.56
N GLY A 69 -1.34 -8.92 -14.96
CA GLY A 69 -1.07 -10.27 -14.47
C GLY A 69 -0.79 -10.26 -12.96
N TYR A 70 -1.26 -11.30 -12.30
CA TYR A 70 -0.98 -11.51 -10.90
C TYR A 70 0.18 -12.51 -10.74
N ASP A 71 1.27 -12.03 -10.20
CA ASP A 71 2.43 -12.82 -9.81
C ASP A 71 2.80 -12.42 -8.38
N LYS A 72 2.66 -13.33 -7.43
CA LYS A 72 2.86 -13.09 -6.00
C LYS A 72 4.19 -12.40 -5.72
N LYS A 73 5.26 -12.84 -6.34
CA LYS A 73 6.59 -12.23 -6.15
C LYS A 73 6.62 -10.77 -6.60
N LYS A 74 6.02 -10.46 -7.74
CA LYS A 74 5.93 -9.08 -8.25
C LYS A 74 4.96 -8.24 -7.42
N VAL A 75 3.87 -8.84 -6.96
CA VAL A 75 2.90 -8.19 -6.07
C VAL A 75 3.57 -7.81 -4.75
N ASP A 76 4.32 -8.71 -4.15
CA ASP A 76 5.07 -8.44 -2.91
C ASP A 76 6.13 -7.35 -3.09
N GLN A 77 6.86 -7.36 -4.20
CA GLN A 77 7.80 -6.30 -4.55
C GLN A 77 7.10 -4.96 -4.79
N GLY A 78 5.86 -4.98 -5.24
CA GLY A 78 5.00 -3.82 -5.45
C GLY A 78 4.57 -3.13 -4.16
N VAL A 79 4.46 -3.87 -3.05
CA VAL A 79 4.18 -3.30 -1.72
C VAL A 79 5.42 -2.62 -1.19
N GLN A 80 5.37 -1.30 -1.10
CA GLN A 80 6.51 -0.46 -0.71
C GLN A 80 6.09 0.62 0.26
N VAL A 81 7.05 1.06 1.09
CA VAL A 81 6.89 2.23 1.95
C VAL A 81 7.54 3.44 1.30
N GLN A 82 6.83 4.54 1.32
CA GLN A 82 7.36 5.88 1.04
C GLN A 82 7.33 6.70 2.31
N VAL A 83 8.44 7.36 2.63
CA VAL A 83 8.56 8.29 3.76
C VAL A 83 8.71 9.70 3.21
N GLY A 84 7.90 10.62 3.74
CA GLY A 84 7.84 11.97 3.24
C GLY A 84 6.96 12.03 1.99
N GLY A 85 5.68 12.26 2.15
CA GLY A 85 4.71 12.31 1.06
C GLY A 85 4.54 13.72 0.48
N ARG A 86 4.00 13.77 -0.74
CA ARG A 86 3.32 14.97 -1.26
C ARG A 86 2.05 15.18 -0.46
N SER A 87 1.75 16.43 -0.11
CA SER A 87 0.44 16.74 0.44
C SER A 87 -0.63 16.42 -0.60
N VAL A 88 -1.61 15.64 -0.20
CA VAL A 88 -2.85 15.47 -0.95
C VAL A 88 -3.91 16.23 -0.16
N GLY A 89 -4.28 17.40 -0.63
CA GLY A 89 -5.12 18.32 0.15
C GLY A 89 -4.41 18.88 1.39
N ASN A 90 -5.13 18.95 2.51
CA ASN A 90 -4.62 19.42 3.80
C ASN A 90 -3.94 18.32 4.65
N SER A 91 -3.88 17.09 4.16
CA SER A 91 -3.31 15.95 4.88
C SER A 91 -1.87 15.70 4.47
N TYR A 92 -1.01 15.50 5.45
CA TYR A 92 0.41 15.24 5.26
C TYR A 92 0.75 13.84 5.78
N ALA A 93 0.78 12.86 4.88
CA ALA A 93 1.22 11.52 5.23
C ALA A 93 2.74 11.49 5.41
N VAL A 94 3.20 10.99 6.56
CA VAL A 94 4.63 10.79 6.84
C VAL A 94 5.10 9.46 6.31
N VAL A 95 4.24 8.46 6.40
CA VAL A 95 4.47 7.11 5.87
C VAL A 95 3.30 6.72 5.00
N THR A 96 3.60 6.35 3.77
CA THR A 96 2.61 5.85 2.82
C THR A 96 2.99 4.44 2.41
N ILE A 97 2.08 3.48 2.58
CA ILE A 97 2.23 2.14 2.01
C ILE A 97 1.50 2.12 0.67
N ILE A 98 2.20 1.74 -0.37
CA ILE A 98 1.67 1.73 -1.73
C ILE A 98 1.82 0.36 -2.37
N GLN A 99 0.82 -0.03 -3.18
CA GLN A 99 0.90 -1.16 -4.10
C GLN A 99 1.15 -0.64 -5.51
N LYS A 100 2.38 -0.83 -6.02
CA LYS A 100 2.77 -0.40 -7.36
C LYS A 100 2.47 -1.41 -8.45
N ASN A 101 2.35 -2.69 -8.09
CA ASN A 101 2.02 -3.74 -9.05
C ASN A 101 0.54 -3.65 -9.42
N ALA A 102 0.25 -3.61 -10.72
CA ALA A 102 -1.12 -3.44 -11.20
C ALA A 102 -2.01 -4.66 -10.93
N GLY A 103 -1.46 -5.88 -10.97
CA GLY A 103 -2.18 -7.11 -10.60
C GLY A 103 -2.57 -7.11 -9.11
N GLY A 104 -1.65 -6.73 -8.23
CA GLY A 104 -1.93 -6.58 -6.80
C GLY A 104 -2.94 -5.46 -6.52
N ALA A 105 -2.83 -4.34 -7.21
CA ALA A 105 -3.80 -3.25 -7.10
C ALA A 105 -5.19 -3.68 -7.60
N LEU A 106 -5.26 -4.43 -8.70
CA LEU A 106 -6.52 -4.97 -9.21
C LEU A 106 -7.15 -5.94 -8.21
N PHE A 107 -6.35 -6.82 -7.60
CA PHE A 107 -6.82 -7.72 -6.54
C PHE A 107 -7.48 -6.95 -5.39
N ASP A 108 -6.87 -5.85 -4.97
CA ASP A 108 -7.38 -5.02 -3.86
C ASP A 108 -8.69 -4.30 -4.20
N ILE A 109 -8.78 -3.68 -5.39
CA ILE A 109 -9.85 -2.73 -5.71
C ILE A 109 -10.96 -3.30 -6.59
N ALA A 110 -10.80 -4.51 -7.13
CA ALA A 110 -11.83 -5.12 -7.96
C ALA A 110 -13.14 -5.25 -7.17
N GLY A 111 -14.22 -4.70 -7.72
CA GLY A 111 -15.54 -4.68 -7.08
C GLY A 111 -15.79 -3.51 -6.11
N LEU A 112 -14.84 -2.56 -5.95
CA LEU A 112 -15.03 -1.40 -5.07
C LEU A 112 -16.18 -0.48 -5.51
N ARG A 113 -16.44 -0.38 -6.80
CA ARG A 113 -17.55 0.40 -7.35
C ARG A 113 -18.77 -0.49 -7.56
N LYS A 114 -19.69 -0.47 -6.60
CA LYS A 114 -21.05 -1.01 -6.79
C LYS A 114 -21.77 -0.10 -7.79
N GLY A 115 -21.77 -0.41 -9.03
CA GLY A 115 -22.42 0.39 -10.07
C GLY A 115 -21.76 0.28 -11.43
N ALA A 116 -20.60 -0.35 -11.49
CA ALA A 116 -20.00 -0.76 -12.76
C ALA A 116 -20.56 -2.13 -13.24
N GLN A 117 -21.64 -2.62 -12.63
CA GLN A 117 -22.36 -3.77 -13.11
C GLN A 117 -22.92 -3.44 -14.48
N GLY A 118 -22.48 -4.21 -15.48
CA GLY A 118 -23.16 -4.23 -16.75
C GLY A 118 -23.01 -3.02 -17.65
N VAL A 119 -21.91 -2.25 -17.56
CA VAL A 119 -21.61 -1.35 -18.67
C VAL A 119 -21.20 -2.20 -19.86
N SER A 120 -22.18 -2.54 -20.67
CA SER A 120 -22.01 -3.03 -22.04
C SER A 120 -21.20 -1.97 -22.80
N GLY A 121 -19.89 -2.16 -22.82
CA GLY A 121 -18.97 -1.28 -23.53
C GLY A 121 -18.32 -2.08 -24.65
N THR A 122 -18.17 -1.48 -25.79
CA THR A 122 -17.28 -1.97 -26.82
C THR A 122 -15.84 -1.64 -26.43
N ASP A 123 -14.94 -2.63 -26.55
CA ASP A 123 -13.51 -2.37 -26.46
C ASP A 123 -13.03 -1.55 -27.67
N ARG A 124 -11.76 -1.11 -27.64
CA ARG A 124 -11.17 -0.36 -28.78
C ARG A 124 -11.19 -1.10 -30.11
N LEU A 125 -11.50 -2.39 -30.11
CA LEU A 125 -11.61 -3.26 -31.28
C LEU A 125 -13.06 -3.53 -31.67
N GLY A 126 -14.03 -2.83 -31.07
CA GLY A 126 -15.45 -2.98 -31.40
C GLY A 126 -16.10 -4.25 -30.82
N ARG A 127 -15.45 -4.98 -29.94
CA ARG A 127 -16.00 -6.20 -29.33
C ARG A 127 -16.90 -5.84 -28.16
N VAL A 128 -18.13 -6.32 -28.21
CA VAL A 128 -19.07 -6.19 -27.09
C VAL A 128 -18.54 -7.00 -25.89
N ARG A 129 -18.22 -6.35 -24.78
CA ARG A 129 -17.92 -7.03 -23.53
C ARG A 129 -19.18 -7.70 -23.02
N LYS A 130 -19.12 -8.99 -22.85
CA LYS A 130 -20.23 -9.74 -22.23
C LYS A 130 -20.21 -9.43 -20.72
N PRO A 131 -21.26 -8.82 -20.16
CA PRO A 131 -21.34 -8.49 -18.73
C PRO A 131 -21.13 -9.74 -17.85
N GLU A 132 -21.66 -10.87 -18.26
CA GLU A 132 -21.58 -12.17 -17.56
C GLU A 132 -20.14 -12.60 -17.18
N GLN A 133 -19.14 -12.26 -17.99
CA GLN A 133 -17.74 -12.64 -17.71
C GLN A 133 -17.07 -11.75 -16.64
N SER A 134 -17.48 -10.48 -16.55
CA SER A 134 -16.97 -9.58 -15.53
C SER A 134 -17.58 -9.88 -14.15
N ASP A 135 -18.83 -10.30 -14.14
CA ASP A 135 -19.55 -10.63 -12.91
C ASP A 135 -19.02 -11.95 -12.33
N ALA A 136 -18.85 -12.99 -13.15
CA ALA A 136 -18.24 -14.25 -12.70
C ALA A 136 -16.82 -14.07 -12.15
N PHE A 137 -16.01 -13.16 -12.72
CA PHE A 137 -14.69 -12.83 -12.18
C PHE A 137 -14.80 -12.24 -10.78
N LEU A 138 -15.69 -11.25 -10.60
CA LEU A 138 -15.88 -10.60 -9.30
C LEU A 138 -16.51 -11.54 -8.27
N ASP A 139 -17.47 -12.35 -8.68
CA ASP A 139 -18.16 -13.30 -7.81
C ASP A 139 -17.20 -14.36 -7.28
N ASN A 140 -16.38 -14.96 -8.14
CA ASN A 140 -15.35 -15.92 -7.73
C ASN A 140 -14.33 -15.28 -6.79
N LEU A 141 -13.88 -14.06 -7.10
CA LEU A 141 -12.91 -13.34 -6.29
C LEU A 141 -13.50 -12.98 -4.90
N ASN A 142 -14.78 -12.55 -4.87
CA ASN A 142 -15.48 -12.20 -3.64
C ASN A 142 -15.77 -13.44 -2.78
N ALA A 143 -16.16 -14.54 -3.39
CA ALA A 143 -16.46 -15.80 -2.68
C ALA A 143 -15.20 -16.35 -1.99
N ALA A 144 -14.04 -16.29 -2.66
CA ALA A 144 -12.80 -16.87 -2.13
C ALA A 144 -12.05 -15.93 -1.16
N PHE A 145 -12.01 -14.64 -1.47
CA PHE A 145 -11.15 -13.69 -0.76
C PHE A 145 -11.92 -12.54 -0.08
N GLY A 146 -13.24 -12.53 -0.20
CA GLY A 146 -14.10 -11.46 0.32
C GLY A 146 -14.24 -10.28 -0.64
N GLU A 147 -15.02 -9.29 -0.24
CA GLU A 147 -15.26 -8.06 -1.02
C GLU A 147 -13.97 -7.25 -1.24
N ALA A 148 -14.05 -6.22 -2.09
CA ALA A 148 -12.94 -5.30 -2.34
C ALA A 148 -12.25 -4.82 -1.05
N GLN A 149 -10.99 -4.41 -1.15
CA GLN A 149 -10.06 -4.17 -0.02
C GLN A 149 -9.51 -5.47 0.62
N ARG A 150 -9.27 -6.49 -0.20
CA ARG A 150 -8.87 -7.85 0.21
C ARG A 150 -7.41 -7.96 0.63
N GLY A 151 -6.54 -7.16 0.00
CA GLY A 151 -5.11 -7.19 0.23
C GLY A 151 -4.68 -6.31 1.40
N MET A 152 -3.80 -5.36 1.16
CA MET A 152 -3.20 -4.54 2.24
C MET A 152 -4.23 -3.77 3.08
N TRP A 153 -5.40 -3.42 2.51
CA TRP A 153 -6.45 -2.69 3.23
C TRP A 153 -7.14 -3.51 4.30
N ARG A 154 -7.17 -4.84 4.16
CA ARG A 154 -7.81 -5.73 5.13
C ARG A 154 -7.19 -5.61 6.53
N LYS A 155 -5.91 -5.30 6.61
CA LYS A 155 -5.16 -5.16 7.86
C LYS A 155 -4.74 -3.71 8.15
N ILE A 156 -5.36 -2.74 7.50
CA ILE A 156 -4.98 -1.32 7.65
C ILE A 156 -4.99 -0.84 9.10
N ARG A 157 -5.94 -1.35 9.91
CA ARG A 157 -6.00 -1.00 11.34
C ARG A 157 -4.77 -1.51 12.09
N VAL A 158 -4.41 -2.78 11.89
CA VAL A 158 -3.20 -3.38 12.52
C VAL A 158 -1.94 -2.66 12.04
N ILE A 159 -1.86 -2.37 10.75
CA ILE A 159 -0.74 -1.64 10.15
C ILE A 159 -0.62 -0.24 10.77
N ARG A 160 -1.74 0.44 11.01
CA ARG A 160 -1.76 1.77 11.66
C ARG A 160 -1.27 1.69 13.11
N GLU A 161 -1.75 0.73 13.89
CA GLU A 161 -1.31 0.54 15.28
C GLU A 161 0.19 0.23 15.38
N MET A 162 0.71 -0.58 14.45
CA MET A 162 2.16 -0.83 14.34
C MET A 162 2.90 0.45 13.97
N ALA A 163 2.37 1.23 13.01
CA ALA A 163 2.97 2.49 12.58
C ALA A 163 3.11 3.46 13.74
N ASP A 164 2.04 3.66 14.51
CA ASP A 164 2.05 4.59 15.63
C ASP A 164 3.14 4.22 16.65
N LYS A 165 3.25 2.95 17.03
CA LYS A 165 4.26 2.47 17.98
C LYS A 165 5.70 2.61 17.45
N GLU A 166 5.95 2.08 16.24
CA GLU A 166 7.29 2.02 15.67
C GLU A 166 7.80 3.41 15.25
N LEU A 167 6.90 4.28 14.76
CA LEU A 167 7.25 5.64 14.41
C LEU A 167 7.54 6.50 15.63
N MET A 168 6.74 6.37 16.70
CA MET A 168 7.01 7.10 17.96
C MET A 168 8.36 6.68 18.55
N SER A 169 8.64 5.38 18.62
CA SER A 169 9.94 4.89 19.09
C SER A 169 11.11 5.42 18.25
N ALA A 170 10.97 5.39 16.91
CA ALA A 170 12.01 5.93 16.02
C ALA A 170 12.24 7.43 16.20
N LEU A 171 11.17 8.19 16.47
CA LEU A 171 11.25 9.62 16.73
C LEU A 171 11.91 9.95 18.08
N GLU A 172 11.57 9.20 19.12
CA GLU A 172 12.18 9.33 20.45
C GLU A 172 13.69 9.09 20.41
N GLU A 173 14.12 8.05 19.67
CA GLU A 173 15.54 7.79 19.48
C GLU A 173 16.25 8.92 18.73
N VAL A 174 15.63 9.49 17.69
CA VAL A 174 16.18 10.63 16.96
C VAL A 174 16.25 11.86 17.84
N ALA A 175 15.21 12.14 18.63
CA ALA A 175 15.19 13.25 19.58
C ALA A 175 16.29 13.11 20.62
N ALA A 176 16.50 11.90 21.16
CA ALA A 176 17.59 11.64 22.11
C ALA A 176 18.99 11.86 21.48
N GLN A 177 19.16 11.51 20.19
CA GLN A 177 20.43 11.78 19.48
C GLN A 177 20.66 13.27 19.24
N VAL A 178 19.61 14.03 18.92
CA VAL A 178 19.69 15.49 18.75
C VAL A 178 20.06 16.15 20.07
N ASN A 179 19.38 15.79 21.16
CA ASN A 179 19.64 16.36 22.47
C ASN A 179 21.08 16.09 22.93
N ARG A 180 21.63 14.89 22.69
CA ARG A 180 23.04 14.59 22.99
C ARG A 180 24.02 15.47 22.21
N LYS A 181 23.70 15.80 20.96
CA LYS A 181 24.57 16.68 20.14
C LYS A 181 24.47 18.16 20.49
N LEU A 182 23.35 18.59 21.07
CA LEU A 182 23.17 19.99 21.49
C LEU A 182 23.81 20.27 22.85
N VAL A 183 24.06 19.24 23.64
CA VAL A 183 24.64 19.36 25.00
C VAL A 183 26.17 19.10 24.98
N ALA A 184 26.70 18.53 23.89
CA ALA A 184 28.14 18.33 23.67
C ALA A 184 28.76 19.50 22.90
#